data_02d963c797bfc9c3286cbaf23ad69829
#
_entry.id   02d963c797bfc9c3286cbaf23ad69829
#
_cell.length_a   1.000
_cell.length_b   1.000
_cell.length_c   1.000
_cell.angle_alpha   90.00
_cell.angle_beta   90.00
_cell.angle_gamma   90.00
#
_symmetry.space_group_name_H-M   'P 1'
#
loop_
_entity.id
_entity.type
_entity.pdbx_description
1 polymer ?
#
loop_
_entity_poly.entity_id
_entity_poly.type
_entity_poly.pdbx_seq_one_letter_code
_entity_poly.pdbx_strand_id
1 'polypeptide(L)'
;MQMGLPHGGGASWLDHPNAASAERAGALLLRQDIRLLPHLFDVGIHAYAELVRHGAVDSAGIDHFLCHYSSARFRGVVRDCLERAELAIPEQRWFSSLATRGNTGAVSIFVMLDDFLAERAVKPGEKILLFVPESGRFTVSFALLEVVGSDPSPRATQTVAQPFVDLDAPPPPHDPASVDAARKPDLATLLLELAGIWGDFRSRAWRSAPVRRIVAGRFTQQDYLNWMAHWIPQVREGTRWMRTAVDHLSERYAPLRALIEGHADDEQDDYQILFEDYRRAGGSVKDLDTLQRNPGGEALNAFLHAQARQTDAVGLLGAIYIIEGSGQRLIPALLPLIRRQLSELGPVFRFLHYHGEKDMAHLTRWLNAVELVLECSPDAAATMADITRTAQRTAALYLMQLEDAA
;
A
#
# COMPACT_ATOMS: atom_id res chain seq x y z
N MET A 1 -14.57 -12.57 -3.41
CA MET A 1 -15.36 -12.54 -2.14
C MET A 1 -15.55 -11.09 -1.77
N GLN A 2 -16.77 -10.64 -1.55
CA GLN A 2 -17.05 -9.27 -1.12
C GLN A 2 -17.86 -9.32 0.16
N MET A 3 -17.43 -8.58 1.17
CA MET A 3 -18.18 -8.44 2.40
C MET A 3 -19.02 -7.16 2.31
N GLY A 4 -20.36 -7.33 2.30
CA GLY A 4 -21.29 -6.22 2.43
C GLY A 4 -21.54 -5.32 1.21
N LEU A 5 -21.11 -5.70 -0.01
CA LEU A 5 -21.49 -4.97 -1.22
C LEU A 5 -22.59 -5.75 -1.96
N PRO A 6 -23.81 -5.20 -2.12
CA PRO A 6 -24.78 -5.77 -3.03
C PRO A 6 -24.31 -5.63 -4.48
N HIS A 7 -24.72 -6.56 -5.37
CA HIS A 7 -24.57 -6.37 -6.80
C HIS A 7 -25.18 -5.02 -7.21
N GLY A 8 -24.37 -4.13 -7.75
CA GLY A 8 -24.83 -2.84 -8.24
C GLY A 8 -24.49 -1.60 -7.40
N GLY A 9 -23.56 -1.68 -6.47
CA GLY A 9 -22.98 -0.48 -5.85
C GLY A 9 -23.73 0.07 -4.64
N GLY A 10 -24.22 -0.80 -3.78
CA GLY A 10 -24.78 -0.41 -2.48
C GLY A 10 -23.69 -0.12 -1.44
N ALA A 11 -24.11 0.40 -0.28
CA ALA A 11 -23.24 0.71 0.84
C ALA A 11 -22.50 -0.52 1.35
N SER A 12 -21.22 -0.39 1.64
CA SER A 12 -20.41 -1.39 2.32
C SER A 12 -20.65 -1.31 3.83
N TRP A 13 -20.19 -2.30 4.58
CA TRP A 13 -20.26 -2.23 6.04
C TRP A 13 -19.50 -1.02 6.63
N LEU A 14 -18.50 -0.51 5.91
CA LEU A 14 -17.72 0.67 6.29
C LEU A 14 -18.48 2.00 6.09
N ASP A 15 -19.58 1.99 5.34
CA ASP A 15 -20.41 3.17 5.11
C ASP A 15 -21.47 3.36 6.21
N HIS A 16 -21.51 2.44 7.18
CA HIS A 16 -22.40 2.51 8.33
C HIS A 16 -21.71 3.22 9.52
N PRO A 17 -22.49 3.93 10.38
CA PRO A 17 -21.95 4.64 11.53
C PRO A 17 -21.20 3.77 12.53
N ASN A 18 -21.58 2.48 12.63
CA ASN A 18 -20.95 1.50 13.52
C ASN A 18 -21.29 0.07 13.06
N ALA A 19 -20.57 -0.92 13.61
CA ALA A 19 -20.73 -2.33 13.28
C ALA A 19 -22.17 -2.86 13.51
N ALA A 20 -22.83 -2.46 14.60
CA ALA A 20 -24.18 -2.90 14.90
C ALA A 20 -25.22 -2.40 13.86
N SER A 21 -25.02 -1.19 13.33
CA SER A 21 -25.82 -0.65 12.24
C SER A 21 -25.56 -1.39 10.93
N ALA A 22 -24.30 -1.72 10.62
CA ALA A 22 -23.91 -2.50 9.46
C ALA A 22 -24.50 -3.93 9.52
N GLU A 23 -24.46 -4.56 10.71
CA GLU A 23 -25.03 -5.89 10.93
C GLU A 23 -26.54 -5.90 10.71
N ARG A 24 -27.28 -4.97 11.31
CA ARG A 24 -28.75 -4.85 11.10
C ARG A 24 -29.11 -4.62 9.63
N ALA A 25 -28.26 -3.91 8.89
CA ALA A 25 -28.44 -3.70 7.45
C ALA A 25 -28.00 -4.90 6.59
N GLY A 26 -27.50 -5.98 7.20
CA GLY A 26 -26.95 -7.13 6.48
C GLY A 26 -25.64 -6.84 5.74
N ALA A 27 -24.97 -5.74 6.05
CA ALA A 27 -23.76 -5.32 5.38
C ALA A 27 -22.52 -6.12 5.82
N LEU A 28 -22.59 -6.88 6.92
CA LEU A 28 -21.54 -7.81 7.37
C LEU A 28 -21.67 -9.20 6.76
N LEU A 29 -22.72 -9.47 5.97
CA LEU A 29 -22.87 -10.76 5.31
C LEU A 29 -21.77 -10.99 4.30
N LEU A 30 -21.10 -12.13 4.42
CA LEU A 30 -20.15 -12.61 3.43
C LEU A 30 -20.90 -13.02 2.17
N ARG A 31 -20.64 -12.36 1.06
CA ARG A 31 -21.22 -12.66 -0.25
C ARG A 31 -20.13 -13.06 -1.23
N GLN A 32 -20.38 -14.09 -1.99
CA GLN A 32 -19.48 -14.56 -3.03
C GLN A 32 -20.26 -14.87 -4.29
N ASP A 33 -19.88 -14.28 -5.42
CA ASP A 33 -20.38 -14.70 -6.72
C ASP A 33 -19.52 -15.89 -7.21
N ILE A 34 -20.03 -17.08 -6.95
CA ILE A 34 -19.34 -18.32 -7.31
C ILE A 34 -19.15 -18.50 -8.84
N ARG A 35 -19.91 -17.77 -9.67
CA ARG A 35 -19.78 -17.80 -11.13
C ARG A 35 -18.45 -17.19 -11.60
N LEU A 36 -17.86 -16.31 -10.79
CA LEU A 36 -16.57 -15.68 -11.10
C LEU A 36 -15.37 -16.54 -10.72
N LEU A 37 -15.54 -17.56 -9.87
CA LEU A 37 -14.43 -18.37 -9.37
C LEU A 37 -13.64 -19.11 -10.49
N PRO A 38 -14.27 -19.68 -11.52
CA PRO A 38 -13.51 -20.29 -12.63
C PRO A 38 -12.59 -19.28 -13.33
N HIS A 39 -13.03 -18.03 -13.50
CA HIS A 39 -12.25 -16.98 -14.15
C HIS A 39 -11.01 -16.56 -13.36
N LEU A 40 -10.99 -16.77 -12.03
CA LEU A 40 -9.81 -16.55 -11.21
C LEU A 40 -8.64 -17.44 -11.68
N PHE A 41 -8.94 -18.70 -12.03
CA PHE A 41 -7.93 -19.63 -12.52
C PHE A 41 -7.46 -19.27 -13.92
N ASP A 42 -8.35 -18.80 -14.81
CA ASP A 42 -7.96 -18.28 -16.14
C ASP A 42 -6.98 -17.11 -15.99
N VAL A 43 -7.26 -16.14 -15.12
CA VAL A 43 -6.35 -15.02 -14.82
C VAL A 43 -5.02 -15.53 -14.25
N GLY A 44 -5.07 -16.48 -13.31
CA GLY A 44 -3.87 -17.07 -12.71
C GLY A 44 -2.99 -17.79 -13.73
N ILE A 45 -3.59 -18.63 -14.58
CA ILE A 45 -2.83 -19.38 -15.61
C ILE A 45 -2.31 -18.44 -16.67
N HIS A 46 -3.02 -17.37 -17.02
CA HIS A 46 -2.49 -16.34 -17.92
C HIS A 46 -1.23 -15.68 -17.32
N ALA A 47 -1.26 -15.29 -16.05
CA ALA A 47 -0.08 -14.75 -15.36
C ALA A 47 1.08 -15.77 -15.31
N TYR A 48 0.79 -17.05 -15.08
CA TYR A 48 1.80 -18.10 -15.13
C TYR A 48 2.43 -18.25 -16.54
N ALA A 49 1.60 -18.20 -17.58
CA ALA A 49 2.09 -18.24 -18.98
C ALA A 49 3.00 -17.04 -19.30
N GLU A 50 2.71 -15.86 -18.75
CA GLU A 50 3.60 -14.70 -18.86
C GLU A 50 4.97 -14.96 -18.20
N LEU A 51 5.00 -15.54 -17.00
CA LEU A 51 6.23 -15.88 -16.30
C LEU A 51 7.08 -16.88 -17.10
N VAL A 52 6.44 -17.88 -17.70
CA VAL A 52 7.11 -18.86 -18.57
C VAL A 52 7.66 -18.20 -19.84
N ARG A 53 6.84 -17.37 -20.52
CA ARG A 53 7.25 -16.66 -21.73
C ARG A 53 8.44 -15.74 -21.51
N HIS A 54 8.53 -15.10 -20.36
CA HIS A 54 9.64 -14.23 -19.98
C HIS A 54 10.86 -15.01 -19.42
N GLY A 55 10.79 -16.33 -19.35
CA GLY A 55 11.89 -17.16 -18.87
C GLY A 55 12.08 -17.14 -17.34
N ALA A 56 11.13 -16.55 -16.59
CA ALA A 56 11.18 -16.51 -15.12
C ALA A 56 10.91 -17.90 -14.51
N VAL A 57 10.15 -18.75 -15.20
CA VAL A 57 9.84 -20.11 -14.81
C VAL A 57 10.01 -21.04 -16.02
N ASP A 58 10.76 -22.12 -15.84
CA ASP A 58 10.79 -23.25 -16.77
C ASP A 58 9.69 -24.24 -16.38
N SER A 59 8.59 -24.28 -17.13
CA SER A 59 7.44 -25.15 -16.83
C SER A 59 7.77 -26.63 -16.89
N ALA A 60 8.71 -27.05 -17.75
CA ALA A 60 9.13 -28.43 -17.86
C ALA A 60 9.96 -28.90 -16.66
N GLY A 61 10.69 -27.97 -16.06
CA GLY A 61 11.54 -28.19 -14.90
C GLY A 61 10.83 -28.17 -13.53
N ILE A 62 9.51 -28.08 -13.48
CA ILE A 62 8.75 -28.15 -12.22
C ILE A 62 8.61 -29.61 -11.79
N ASP A 63 9.19 -29.97 -10.64
CA ASP A 63 9.12 -31.32 -10.08
C ASP A 63 7.89 -31.54 -9.21
N HIS A 64 7.46 -30.48 -8.49
CA HIS A 64 6.31 -30.52 -7.60
C HIS A 64 5.45 -29.27 -7.76
N PHE A 65 4.12 -29.46 -7.75
CA PHE A 65 3.15 -28.40 -7.90
C PHE A 65 2.16 -28.40 -6.74
N LEU A 66 2.17 -27.34 -5.95
CA LEU A 66 1.29 -27.12 -4.81
C LEU A 66 0.35 -25.96 -5.17
N CYS A 67 -0.92 -26.28 -5.41
CA CYS A 67 -1.92 -25.27 -5.78
C CYS A 67 -2.94 -25.12 -4.66
N HIS A 68 -3.08 -23.91 -4.12
CA HIS A 68 -4.18 -23.59 -3.22
C HIS A 68 -5.46 -23.39 -4.01
N TYR A 69 -6.51 -24.15 -3.69
CA TYR A 69 -7.88 -23.95 -4.14
C TYR A 69 -8.85 -24.22 -3.01
N SER A 70 -9.93 -23.43 -2.96
CA SER A 70 -10.89 -23.45 -1.84
C SER A 70 -11.78 -24.72 -1.81
N SER A 71 -11.82 -25.49 -2.90
CA SER A 71 -12.59 -26.73 -3.04
C SER A 71 -11.91 -27.66 -4.01
N ALA A 72 -11.96 -28.96 -3.74
CA ALA A 72 -11.43 -30.01 -4.62
C ALA A 72 -12.03 -29.97 -6.05
N ARG A 73 -13.21 -29.39 -6.22
CA ARG A 73 -13.83 -29.18 -7.54
C ARG A 73 -12.98 -28.33 -8.49
N PHE A 74 -12.17 -27.44 -7.94
CA PHE A 74 -11.33 -26.55 -8.76
C PHE A 74 -10.05 -27.21 -9.27
N ARG A 75 -9.67 -28.39 -8.74
CA ARG A 75 -8.51 -29.12 -9.25
C ARG A 75 -8.62 -29.40 -10.76
N GLY A 76 -9.79 -29.88 -11.20
CA GLY A 76 -10.05 -30.11 -12.63
C GLY A 76 -9.99 -28.82 -13.44
N VAL A 77 -10.54 -27.72 -12.89
CA VAL A 77 -10.49 -26.41 -13.56
C VAL A 77 -9.06 -25.93 -13.79
N VAL A 78 -8.20 -26.04 -12.77
CA VAL A 78 -6.79 -25.65 -12.89
C VAL A 78 -6.06 -26.52 -13.92
N ARG A 79 -6.29 -27.85 -13.90
CA ARG A 79 -5.73 -28.76 -14.88
C ARG A 79 -6.13 -28.35 -16.31
N ASP A 80 -7.42 -28.17 -16.54
CA ASP A 80 -7.96 -27.85 -17.87
C ASP A 80 -7.46 -26.48 -18.37
N CYS A 81 -7.24 -25.51 -17.45
CA CYS A 81 -6.63 -24.22 -17.77
C CYS A 81 -5.15 -24.38 -18.17
N LEU A 82 -4.37 -25.20 -17.43
CA LEU A 82 -2.97 -25.48 -17.75
C LEU A 82 -2.84 -26.22 -19.10
N GLU A 83 -3.70 -27.19 -19.36
CA GLU A 83 -3.73 -27.92 -20.65
C GLU A 83 -4.02 -26.97 -21.83
N ARG A 84 -5.03 -26.10 -21.69
CA ARG A 84 -5.35 -25.12 -22.75
C ARG A 84 -4.22 -24.11 -22.98
N ALA A 85 -3.43 -23.82 -21.97
CA ALA A 85 -2.27 -22.94 -22.08
C ALA A 85 -1.00 -23.66 -22.59
N GLU A 86 -1.07 -24.97 -22.88
CA GLU A 86 0.08 -25.80 -23.25
C GLU A 86 1.18 -25.85 -22.17
N LEU A 87 0.79 -25.66 -20.92
CA LEU A 87 1.65 -25.63 -19.73
C LEU A 87 1.30 -26.73 -18.74
N ALA A 88 0.82 -27.87 -19.24
CA ALA A 88 0.38 -28.98 -18.40
C ALA A 88 1.49 -29.49 -17.48
N ILE A 89 1.18 -29.57 -16.18
CA ILE A 89 2.04 -30.19 -15.18
C ILE A 89 1.45 -31.57 -14.87
N PRO A 90 2.22 -32.68 -15.02
CA PRO A 90 1.72 -34.03 -14.77
C PRO A 90 1.11 -34.16 -13.37
N GLU A 91 -0.05 -34.79 -13.25
CA GLU A 91 -0.78 -34.90 -11.98
C GLU A 91 0.00 -35.61 -10.87
N GLN A 92 0.98 -36.47 -11.23
CA GLN A 92 1.87 -37.12 -10.28
C GLN A 92 2.75 -36.13 -9.52
N ARG A 93 2.98 -34.93 -10.09
CA ARG A 93 3.74 -33.83 -9.46
C ARG A 93 2.88 -32.96 -8.57
N TRP A 94 1.55 -33.17 -8.60
CA TRP A 94 0.63 -32.37 -7.80
C TRP A 94 0.52 -32.90 -6.38
N PHE A 95 0.51 -31.99 -5.42
CA PHE A 95 0.26 -32.29 -4.02
C PHE A 95 -0.85 -31.37 -3.47
N SER A 96 -1.68 -31.90 -2.59
CA SER A 96 -2.71 -31.15 -1.89
C SER A 96 -3.09 -31.83 -0.59
N SER A 97 -3.09 -31.10 0.51
CA SER A 97 -3.58 -31.54 1.82
C SER A 97 -5.02 -31.07 2.10
N LEU A 98 -5.73 -30.55 1.09
CA LEU A 98 -7.08 -30.02 1.25
C LEU A 98 -8.07 -31.04 1.84
N ALA A 99 -7.94 -32.31 1.50
CA ALA A 99 -8.83 -33.36 2.00
C ALA A 99 -8.66 -33.66 3.51
N THR A 100 -7.48 -33.42 4.06
CA THR A 100 -7.14 -33.70 5.46
C THR A 100 -7.11 -32.46 6.33
N ARG A 101 -6.67 -31.33 5.80
CA ARG A 101 -6.52 -30.08 6.54
C ARG A 101 -7.69 -29.11 6.31
N GLY A 102 -8.47 -29.30 5.25
CA GLY A 102 -9.50 -28.35 4.84
C GLY A 102 -8.91 -27.07 4.24
N ASN A 103 -9.78 -26.07 4.03
CA ASN A 103 -9.37 -24.74 3.60
C ASN A 103 -9.08 -23.88 4.82
N THR A 104 -7.81 -23.60 5.09
CA THR A 104 -7.33 -22.77 6.20
C THR A 104 -7.08 -21.31 5.79
N GLY A 105 -7.65 -20.86 4.67
CA GLY A 105 -7.54 -19.50 4.17
C GLY A 105 -6.12 -19.15 3.71
N ALA A 106 -5.62 -18.00 4.11
CA ALA A 106 -4.33 -17.45 3.66
C ALA A 106 -3.12 -18.35 4.04
N VAL A 107 -3.24 -19.19 5.08
CA VAL A 107 -2.16 -20.08 5.51
C VAL A 107 -2.17 -21.43 4.81
N SER A 108 -3.20 -21.74 3.99
CA SER A 108 -3.35 -23.06 3.36
C SER A 108 -2.12 -23.50 2.57
N ILE A 109 -1.46 -22.58 1.86
CA ILE A 109 -0.29 -22.93 1.04
C ILE A 109 0.93 -23.31 1.91
N PHE A 110 1.09 -22.66 3.07
CA PHE A 110 2.19 -22.98 3.99
C PHE A 110 1.95 -24.28 4.73
N VAL A 111 0.71 -24.54 5.15
CA VAL A 111 0.31 -25.85 5.73
C VAL A 111 0.52 -26.97 4.70
N MET A 112 0.14 -26.71 3.44
CA MET A 112 0.35 -27.66 2.35
C MET A 112 1.83 -27.93 2.07
N LEU A 113 2.67 -26.90 2.13
CA LEU A 113 4.12 -27.03 1.96
C LEU A 113 4.74 -27.84 3.12
N ASP A 114 4.33 -27.59 4.36
CA ASP A 114 4.78 -28.34 5.53
C ASP A 114 4.40 -29.84 5.43
N ASP A 115 3.12 -30.11 5.14
CA ASP A 115 2.64 -31.48 4.92
C ASP A 115 3.39 -32.15 3.75
N PHE A 116 3.62 -31.43 2.64
CA PHE A 116 4.37 -31.94 1.49
C PHE A 116 5.80 -32.37 1.89
N LEU A 117 6.52 -31.48 2.61
CA LEU A 117 7.89 -31.76 3.06
C LEU A 117 7.96 -32.90 4.10
N ALA A 118 6.88 -33.11 4.87
CA ALA A 118 6.78 -34.20 5.81
C ALA A 118 6.45 -35.56 5.13
N GLU A 119 5.66 -35.53 4.04
CA GLU A 119 5.16 -36.75 3.38
C GLU A 119 5.99 -37.20 2.17
N ARG A 120 6.74 -36.27 1.54
CA ARG A 120 7.49 -36.51 0.31
C ARG A 120 9.00 -36.37 0.54
N ALA A 121 9.73 -37.36 0.10
CA ALA A 121 11.18 -37.25 0.01
C ALA A 121 11.53 -36.38 -1.20
N VAL A 122 12.17 -35.24 -0.95
CA VAL A 122 12.63 -34.29 -1.98
C VAL A 122 14.14 -34.35 -2.09
N LYS A 123 14.68 -34.10 -3.29
CA LYS A 123 16.12 -34.16 -3.57
C LYS A 123 16.65 -32.71 -3.86
N PRO A 124 17.92 -32.48 -3.50
CA PRO A 124 18.56 -31.21 -3.88
C PRO A 124 18.45 -30.94 -5.39
N GLY A 125 18.08 -29.71 -5.73
CA GLY A 125 17.86 -29.26 -7.11
C GLY A 125 16.43 -29.42 -7.61
N GLU A 126 15.56 -30.19 -6.93
CA GLU A 126 14.13 -30.26 -7.30
C GLU A 126 13.44 -28.90 -7.07
N LYS A 127 12.52 -28.58 -7.97
CA LYS A 127 11.78 -27.31 -7.98
C LYS A 127 10.33 -27.54 -7.57
N ILE A 128 9.88 -26.73 -6.63
CA ILE A 128 8.51 -26.74 -6.10
C ILE A 128 7.85 -25.43 -6.53
N LEU A 129 6.79 -25.51 -7.32
CA LEU A 129 5.98 -24.35 -7.69
C LEU A 129 4.77 -24.25 -6.76
N LEU A 130 4.66 -23.16 -6.04
CA LEU A 130 3.48 -22.79 -5.27
C LEU A 130 2.59 -21.87 -6.12
N PHE A 131 1.30 -22.16 -6.20
CA PHE A 131 0.30 -21.33 -6.88
C PHE A 131 -0.84 -21.00 -5.93
N VAL A 132 -1.05 -19.73 -5.69
CA VAL A 132 -2.03 -19.20 -4.72
C VAL A 132 -2.99 -18.24 -5.43
N PRO A 133 -4.11 -18.74 -5.96
CA PRO A 133 -5.20 -17.89 -6.45
C PRO A 133 -6.04 -17.39 -5.27
N GLU A 134 -6.18 -16.07 -5.13
CA GLU A 134 -6.94 -15.42 -4.06
C GLU A 134 -8.25 -14.83 -4.60
N SER A 135 -9.36 -15.43 -4.21
CA SER A 135 -10.69 -15.06 -4.72
C SER A 135 -11.21 -13.73 -4.17
N GLY A 136 -10.70 -13.28 -3.03
CA GLY A 136 -11.17 -12.05 -2.38
C GLY A 136 -10.88 -10.79 -3.18
N ARG A 137 -9.75 -10.77 -3.88
CA ARG A 137 -9.29 -9.62 -4.68
C ARG A 137 -8.98 -9.97 -6.13
N PHE A 138 -9.19 -11.20 -6.55
CA PHE A 138 -8.76 -11.71 -7.85
C PHE A 138 -7.26 -11.50 -8.08
N THR A 139 -6.48 -11.74 -7.05
CA THR A 139 -5.03 -11.72 -7.11
C THR A 139 -4.49 -13.12 -7.21
N VAL A 140 -3.30 -13.26 -7.78
CA VAL A 140 -2.59 -14.53 -7.85
C VAL A 140 -1.17 -14.32 -7.39
N SER A 141 -0.62 -15.34 -6.74
CA SER A 141 0.78 -15.34 -6.32
C SER A 141 1.42 -16.66 -6.72
N PHE A 142 2.68 -16.57 -7.13
CA PHE A 142 3.52 -17.71 -7.41
C PHE A 142 4.79 -17.64 -6.57
N ALA A 143 5.26 -18.79 -6.09
CA ALA A 143 6.59 -18.90 -5.53
C ALA A 143 7.25 -20.13 -6.11
N LEU A 144 8.44 -19.96 -6.67
CA LEU A 144 9.28 -21.05 -7.14
C LEU A 144 10.39 -21.29 -6.11
N LEU A 145 10.37 -22.47 -5.50
CA LEU A 145 11.36 -22.89 -4.52
C LEU A 145 12.28 -23.94 -5.15
N GLU A 146 13.54 -23.93 -4.76
CA GLU A 146 14.50 -24.98 -5.11
C GLU A 146 14.98 -25.65 -3.83
N VAL A 147 14.94 -26.98 -3.82
CA VAL A 147 15.43 -27.76 -2.69
C VAL A 147 16.95 -27.65 -2.63
N VAL A 148 17.47 -27.12 -1.54
CA VAL A 148 18.91 -27.02 -1.30
C VAL A 148 19.40 -28.23 -0.49
N GLY A 149 20.63 -28.69 -0.75
CA GLY A 149 21.27 -29.71 0.05
C GLY A 149 21.61 -29.21 1.45
N SER A 150 21.87 -30.12 2.37
CA SER A 150 22.23 -29.84 3.77
C SER A 150 23.63 -29.25 3.99
N ASP A 151 24.24 -28.65 2.96
CA ASP A 151 25.54 -28.01 3.09
C ASP A 151 25.35 -26.57 3.62
N PRO A 152 25.84 -26.24 4.85
CA PRO A 152 25.58 -24.95 5.50
C PRO A 152 26.44 -23.80 4.95
N SER A 153 27.15 -23.98 3.85
CA SER A 153 27.86 -22.87 3.22
C SER A 153 26.85 -21.88 2.64
N PRO A 154 26.88 -20.60 3.05
CA PRO A 154 26.05 -19.60 2.41
C PRO A 154 26.45 -19.54 0.93
N ARG A 155 25.66 -20.13 0.05
CA ARG A 155 25.78 -19.86 -1.37
C ARG A 155 25.68 -18.34 -1.55
N ALA A 156 26.74 -17.76 -2.10
CA ALA A 156 26.67 -16.40 -2.60
C ALA A 156 25.37 -16.30 -3.39
N THR A 157 24.51 -15.40 -2.97
CA THR A 157 23.29 -15.03 -3.69
C THR A 157 23.75 -14.70 -5.09
N GLN A 158 23.62 -15.65 -6.04
CA GLN A 158 23.63 -15.27 -7.43
C GLN A 158 22.46 -14.29 -7.52
N THR A 159 22.78 -13.05 -7.77
CA THR A 159 21.81 -12.05 -8.18
C THR A 159 21.17 -12.63 -9.43
N VAL A 160 20.09 -13.37 -9.26
CA VAL A 160 19.14 -13.61 -10.34
C VAL A 160 18.80 -12.21 -10.79
N ALA A 161 19.16 -11.89 -12.04
CA ALA A 161 18.79 -10.62 -12.62
C ALA A 161 17.32 -10.41 -12.26
N GLN A 162 17.06 -9.33 -11.50
CA GLN A 162 15.73 -9.06 -10.96
C GLN A 162 14.73 -9.10 -12.12
N PRO A 163 13.92 -10.13 -12.27
CA PRO A 163 12.81 -10.09 -13.16
C PRO A 163 11.66 -9.60 -12.30
N PHE A 164 11.04 -8.55 -12.70
CA PHE A 164 9.88 -7.99 -12.02
C PHE A 164 10.17 -7.38 -10.62
N VAL A 165 10.89 -6.29 -10.61
CA VAL A 165 10.37 -5.18 -9.84
C VAL A 165 9.16 -4.71 -10.64
N ASP A 166 7.95 -5.07 -10.23
CA ASP A 166 6.77 -4.34 -10.60
C ASP A 166 6.99 -2.91 -10.10
N LEU A 167 7.46 -2.05 -11.00
CA LEU A 167 7.71 -0.64 -10.69
C LEU A 167 6.41 0.09 -10.31
N ASP A 168 5.27 -0.57 -10.50
CA ASP A 168 3.94 -0.11 -10.12
C ASP A 168 3.46 -0.77 -8.81
N ALA A 169 4.17 -1.75 -8.26
CA ALA A 169 3.86 -2.26 -6.93
C ALA A 169 4.29 -1.23 -5.89
N PRO A 170 3.36 -0.73 -5.06
CA PRO A 170 3.77 0.07 -3.91
C PRO A 170 4.75 -0.78 -3.07
N PRO A 171 5.85 -0.17 -2.57
CA PRO A 171 6.73 -0.88 -1.67
C PRO A 171 5.88 -1.51 -0.57
N PRO A 172 6.22 -2.73 -0.13
CA PRO A 172 5.49 -3.37 0.94
C PRO A 172 5.40 -2.37 2.09
N PRO A 173 4.21 -2.18 2.68
CA PRO A 173 4.12 -1.38 3.89
C PRO A 173 5.18 -1.90 4.85
N HIS A 174 5.86 -1.00 5.56
CA HIS A 174 6.76 -1.43 6.62
C HIS A 174 6.00 -2.46 7.45
N ASP A 175 6.44 -3.70 7.35
CA ASP A 175 5.84 -4.78 8.12
C ASP A 175 6.28 -4.57 9.57
N PRO A 176 5.37 -4.29 10.50
CA PRO A 176 5.72 -4.22 11.92
C PRO A 176 6.42 -5.49 12.40
N ALA A 177 6.18 -6.63 11.74
CA ALA A 177 6.88 -7.89 12.01
C ALA A 177 8.36 -7.87 11.57
N SER A 178 8.78 -6.95 10.69
CA SER A 178 10.19 -6.76 10.34
C SER A 178 10.97 -5.98 11.40
N VAL A 179 10.27 -5.31 12.31
CA VAL A 179 10.87 -4.68 13.48
C VAL A 179 11.07 -5.78 14.52
N ASP A 180 12.26 -5.89 15.05
CA ASP A 180 12.55 -6.81 16.17
C ASP A 180 11.75 -6.34 17.41
N ALA A 181 10.49 -6.74 17.46
CA ALA A 181 9.54 -6.34 18.48
C ALA A 181 9.98 -6.78 19.91
N ALA A 182 10.85 -7.78 20.00
CA ALA A 182 11.44 -8.19 21.28
C ALA A 182 12.44 -7.16 21.79
N ARG A 183 13.07 -6.39 20.90
CA ARG A 183 14.03 -5.34 21.24
C ARG A 183 13.41 -3.93 21.37
N LYS A 184 12.32 -3.66 20.60
CA LYS A 184 11.67 -2.34 20.55
C LYS A 184 10.14 -2.47 20.61
N PRO A 185 9.56 -2.93 21.76
CA PRO A 185 8.12 -3.21 21.86
C PRO A 185 7.25 -1.95 21.66
N ASP A 186 7.72 -0.78 22.10
CA ASP A 186 6.98 0.47 21.97
C ASP A 186 6.87 0.89 20.50
N LEU A 187 7.95 0.74 19.74
CA LEU A 187 7.94 1.01 18.31
C LEU A 187 6.96 0.10 17.58
N ALA A 188 6.99 -1.20 17.85
CA ALA A 188 6.06 -2.15 17.22
C ALA A 188 4.60 -1.82 17.56
N THR A 189 4.31 -1.46 18.79
CA THR A 189 2.98 -1.02 19.24
C THR A 189 2.51 0.23 18.49
N LEU A 190 3.36 1.25 18.43
CA LEU A 190 3.06 2.48 17.69
C LEU A 190 2.79 2.22 16.20
N LEU A 191 3.61 1.39 15.56
CA LEU A 191 3.45 1.05 14.14
C LEU A 191 2.13 0.32 13.87
N LEU A 192 1.68 -0.56 14.78
CA LEU A 192 0.39 -1.22 14.67
C LEU A 192 -0.78 -0.24 14.79
N GLU A 193 -0.72 0.70 15.73
CA GLU A 193 -1.72 1.75 15.89
C GLU A 193 -1.79 2.65 14.65
N LEU A 194 -0.65 3.10 14.15
CA LEU A 194 -0.55 3.91 12.93
C LEU A 194 -1.04 3.17 11.68
N ALA A 195 -0.77 1.87 11.58
CA ALA A 195 -1.29 1.04 10.50
C ALA A 195 -2.82 0.95 10.52
N GLY A 196 -3.43 0.89 11.71
CA GLY A 196 -4.89 0.95 11.88
C GLY A 196 -5.47 2.28 11.40
N ILE A 197 -4.85 3.41 11.81
CA ILE A 197 -5.25 4.76 11.38
C ILE A 197 -5.12 4.90 9.86
N TRP A 198 -4.00 4.43 9.30
CA TRP A 198 -3.77 4.43 7.86
C TRP A 198 -4.82 3.62 7.10
N GLY A 199 -5.18 2.44 7.61
CA GLY A 199 -6.21 1.58 7.03
C GLY A 199 -7.58 2.28 6.95
N ASP A 200 -8.01 2.96 8.02
CA ASP A 200 -9.24 3.76 8.03
C ASP A 200 -9.15 4.95 7.07
N PHE A 201 -8.07 5.73 7.15
CA PHE A 201 -7.84 6.87 6.26
C PHE A 201 -7.88 6.45 4.78
N ARG A 202 -7.11 5.43 4.40
CA ARG A 202 -7.07 4.89 3.04
C ARG A 202 -8.46 4.47 2.57
N SER A 203 -9.18 3.72 3.41
CA SER A 203 -10.53 3.26 3.09
C SER A 203 -11.49 4.42 2.82
N ARG A 204 -11.41 5.49 3.60
CA ARG A 204 -12.22 6.69 3.41
C ARG A 204 -11.79 7.51 2.19
N ALA A 205 -10.49 7.66 1.95
CA ALA A 205 -9.95 8.34 0.77
C ALA A 205 -10.43 7.66 -0.52
N TRP A 206 -10.43 6.32 -0.59
CA TRP A 206 -10.96 5.58 -1.73
C TRP A 206 -12.48 5.81 -1.97
N ARG A 207 -13.22 6.23 -0.96
CA ARG A 207 -14.64 6.54 -1.05
C ARG A 207 -14.95 8.03 -1.24
N SER A 208 -13.95 8.89 -1.16
CA SER A 208 -14.11 10.32 -1.41
C SER A 208 -14.58 10.61 -2.83
N ALA A 209 -15.26 11.72 -3.03
CA ALA A 209 -15.84 12.07 -4.33
C ALA A 209 -14.78 12.17 -5.45
N PRO A 210 -13.61 12.83 -5.26
CA PRO A 210 -12.61 12.92 -6.33
C PRO A 210 -12.03 11.55 -6.69
N VAL A 211 -11.68 10.70 -5.71
CA VAL A 211 -11.13 9.36 -6.00
C VAL A 211 -12.16 8.46 -6.68
N ARG A 212 -13.43 8.52 -6.27
CA ARG A 212 -14.51 7.81 -6.96
C ARG A 212 -14.69 8.26 -8.41
N ARG A 213 -14.51 9.55 -8.73
CA ARG A 213 -14.50 10.04 -10.12
C ARG A 213 -13.33 9.46 -10.91
N ILE A 214 -12.14 9.40 -10.34
CA ILE A 214 -10.97 8.77 -10.97
C ILE A 214 -11.25 7.30 -11.27
N VAL A 215 -11.69 6.53 -10.29
CA VAL A 215 -11.96 5.09 -10.45
C VAL A 215 -13.09 4.82 -11.44
N ALA A 216 -14.09 5.69 -11.49
CA ALA A 216 -15.22 5.58 -12.42
C ALA A 216 -14.92 6.07 -13.86
N GLY A 217 -13.69 6.52 -14.15
CA GLY A 217 -13.32 7.04 -15.48
C GLY A 217 -13.98 8.38 -15.82
N ARG A 218 -14.34 9.18 -14.82
CA ARG A 218 -15.04 10.47 -14.96
C ARG A 218 -14.25 11.66 -14.44
N PHE A 219 -12.96 11.47 -14.21
CA PHE A 219 -12.07 12.53 -13.77
C PHE A 219 -11.69 13.42 -14.95
N THR A 220 -11.87 14.73 -14.80
CA THR A 220 -11.69 15.70 -15.86
C THR A 220 -10.44 16.56 -15.65
N GLN A 221 -10.01 17.25 -16.71
CA GLN A 221 -8.96 18.27 -16.62
C GLN A 221 -9.32 19.34 -15.56
N GLN A 222 -10.59 19.75 -15.48
CA GLN A 222 -11.02 20.75 -14.50
C GLN A 222 -10.91 20.23 -13.06
N ASP A 223 -11.25 18.95 -12.82
CA ASP A 223 -11.04 18.33 -11.52
C ASP A 223 -9.55 18.31 -11.12
N TYR A 224 -8.67 18.03 -12.09
CA TYR A 224 -7.22 18.05 -11.86
C TYR A 224 -6.69 19.46 -11.57
N LEU A 225 -7.13 20.45 -12.33
CA LEU A 225 -6.77 21.86 -12.10
C LEU A 225 -7.27 22.36 -10.74
N ASN A 226 -8.50 22.03 -10.35
CA ASN A 226 -9.05 22.40 -9.04
C ASN A 226 -8.23 21.77 -7.90
N TRP A 227 -7.93 20.48 -8.00
CA TRP A 227 -7.08 19.80 -7.02
C TRP A 227 -5.72 20.48 -6.90
N MET A 228 -5.00 20.71 -8.00
CA MET A 228 -3.70 21.38 -7.98
C MET A 228 -3.77 22.78 -7.38
N ALA A 229 -4.77 23.56 -7.75
CA ALA A 229 -4.92 24.95 -7.26
C ALA A 229 -5.01 25.02 -5.73
N HIS A 230 -5.66 24.05 -5.09
CA HIS A 230 -5.78 23.98 -3.64
C HIS A 230 -4.59 23.29 -2.96
N TRP A 231 -3.90 22.39 -3.68
CA TRP A 231 -2.75 21.65 -3.15
C TRP A 231 -1.45 22.45 -3.18
N ILE A 232 -1.22 23.26 -4.21
CA ILE A 232 0.00 24.09 -4.34
C ILE A 232 0.28 24.92 -3.08
N PRO A 233 -0.66 25.73 -2.54
CA PRO A 233 -0.40 26.49 -1.31
C PRO A 233 -0.25 25.60 -0.08
N GLN A 234 -0.78 24.36 -0.09
CA GLN A 234 -0.60 23.41 0.99
C GLN A 234 0.81 22.82 0.99
N VAL A 235 1.32 22.40 -0.17
CA VAL A 235 2.68 21.86 -0.35
C VAL A 235 3.70 22.91 0.06
N ARG A 236 3.53 24.17 -0.34
CA ARG A 236 4.44 25.26 0.03
C ARG A 236 4.58 25.49 1.53
N GLU A 237 3.56 25.19 2.32
CA GLU A 237 3.59 25.37 3.77
C GLU A 237 4.25 24.19 4.50
N GLY A 238 4.44 23.05 3.85
CA GLY A 238 5.02 21.85 4.45
C GLY A 238 6.35 22.14 5.15
N THR A 239 7.27 22.76 4.46
CA THR A 239 8.59 23.09 5.00
C THR A 239 8.54 24.12 6.13
N ARG A 240 7.56 25.03 6.11
CA ARG A 240 7.44 26.09 7.12
C ARG A 240 7.05 25.56 8.50
N TRP A 241 6.02 24.71 8.57
CA TRP A 241 5.65 24.13 9.87
C TRP A 241 6.70 23.14 10.36
N MET A 242 7.41 22.40 9.46
CA MET A 242 8.53 21.54 9.87
C MET A 242 9.66 22.34 10.51
N ARG A 243 10.12 23.42 9.88
CA ARG A 243 11.16 24.30 10.43
C ARG A 243 10.69 24.96 11.73
N THR A 244 9.42 25.40 11.81
CA THR A 244 8.85 25.91 13.06
C THR A 244 8.94 24.86 14.19
N ALA A 245 8.66 23.59 13.89
CA ALA A 245 8.78 22.53 14.90
C ALA A 245 10.22 22.36 15.37
N VAL A 246 11.20 22.41 14.45
CA VAL A 246 12.64 22.36 14.82
C VAL A 246 13.04 23.45 15.80
N ASP A 247 12.55 24.68 15.60
CA ASP A 247 12.84 25.82 16.49
C ASP A 247 12.30 25.63 17.92
N HIS A 248 11.30 24.76 18.09
CA HIS A 248 10.66 24.49 19.39
C HIS A 248 11.10 23.16 20.03
N LEU A 249 12.04 22.43 19.42
CA LEU A 249 12.61 21.21 20.02
C LEU A 249 13.59 21.57 21.14
N SER A 250 13.41 20.96 22.31
CA SER A 250 14.40 21.01 23.40
C SER A 250 15.69 20.29 23.05
N GLU A 251 16.73 20.49 23.85
CA GLU A 251 18.03 19.82 23.70
C GLU A 251 17.92 18.28 23.77
N ARG A 252 16.89 17.76 24.44
CA ARG A 252 16.59 16.33 24.50
C ARG A 252 16.43 15.72 23.10
N TYR A 253 15.80 16.45 22.20
CA TYR A 253 15.53 16.02 20.83
C TYR A 253 16.47 16.67 19.81
N ALA A 254 17.62 17.17 20.25
CA ALA A 254 18.61 17.78 19.34
C ALA A 254 18.97 16.89 18.13
N PRO A 255 19.14 15.56 18.26
CA PRO A 255 19.42 14.70 17.09
C PRO A 255 18.28 14.64 16.08
N LEU A 256 17.03 14.90 16.46
CA LEU A 256 15.86 14.94 15.58
C LEU A 256 15.89 16.16 14.64
N ARG A 257 16.51 17.28 15.06
CA ARG A 257 16.56 18.52 14.27
C ARG A 257 17.11 18.28 12.88
N ALA A 258 18.28 17.63 12.78
CA ALA A 258 18.91 17.37 11.48
C ALA A 258 18.05 16.48 10.54
N LEU A 259 17.28 15.54 11.11
CA LEU A 259 16.38 14.68 10.32
C LEU A 259 15.21 15.47 9.75
N ILE A 260 14.60 16.36 10.56
CA ILE A 260 13.47 17.20 10.11
C ILE A 260 13.94 18.29 9.17
N GLU A 261 15.07 18.94 9.43
CA GLU A 261 15.66 19.94 8.54
C GLU A 261 15.97 19.33 7.18
N GLY A 262 16.65 18.18 7.15
CA GLY A 262 16.95 17.47 5.90
C GLY A 262 15.68 17.07 5.13
N HIS A 263 14.60 16.71 5.82
CA HIS A 263 13.31 16.45 5.17
C HIS A 263 12.71 17.74 4.60
N ALA A 264 12.72 18.83 5.37
CA ALA A 264 12.23 20.13 4.92
C ALA A 264 13.03 20.69 3.72
N ASP A 265 14.34 20.45 3.69
CA ASP A 265 15.19 20.89 2.58
C ASP A 265 14.89 20.11 1.28
N ASP A 266 14.62 18.81 1.39
CA ASP A 266 14.24 17.98 0.25
C ASP A 266 12.89 18.42 -0.38
N GLU A 267 11.97 18.92 0.44
CA GLU A 267 10.58 19.27 0.06
C GLU A 267 10.38 20.74 -0.33
N GLN A 268 11.41 21.59 -0.14
CA GLN A 268 11.22 23.05 -0.17
C GLN A 268 10.74 23.62 -1.51
N ASP A 269 11.01 22.95 -2.62
CA ASP A 269 10.71 23.42 -3.98
C ASP A 269 9.62 22.59 -4.68
N ASP A 270 9.06 21.58 -4.02
CA ASP A 270 8.09 20.66 -4.61
C ASP A 270 6.79 21.35 -5.08
N TYR A 271 6.37 22.42 -4.38
CA TYR A 271 5.25 23.24 -4.82
C TYR A 271 5.48 23.88 -6.20
N GLN A 272 6.73 24.15 -6.59
CA GLN A 272 7.08 24.71 -7.89
C GLN A 272 6.84 23.67 -8.99
N ILE A 273 7.19 22.39 -8.75
CA ILE A 273 6.93 21.29 -9.68
C ILE A 273 5.41 21.19 -9.91
N LEU A 274 4.64 21.22 -8.84
CA LEU A 274 3.16 21.16 -8.91
C LEU A 274 2.56 22.38 -9.64
N PHE A 275 3.11 23.57 -9.41
CA PHE A 275 2.66 24.79 -10.10
C PHE A 275 2.99 24.78 -11.59
N GLU A 276 4.15 24.26 -11.98
CA GLU A 276 4.46 24.07 -13.40
C GLU A 276 3.54 23.04 -14.06
N ASP A 277 3.22 21.94 -13.39
CA ASP A 277 2.24 20.98 -13.88
C ASP A 277 0.84 21.59 -14.02
N TYR A 278 0.40 22.41 -13.05
CA TYR A 278 -0.84 23.20 -13.12
C TYR A 278 -0.88 24.11 -14.35
N ARG A 279 0.18 24.87 -14.60
CA ARG A 279 0.24 25.77 -15.76
C ARG A 279 0.23 25.02 -17.09
N ARG A 280 0.97 23.92 -17.17
CA ARG A 280 1.01 23.06 -18.37
C ARG A 280 -0.32 22.36 -18.62
N ALA A 281 -1.05 22.04 -17.58
CA ALA A 281 -2.38 21.46 -17.67
C ALA A 281 -3.46 22.50 -18.06
N GLY A 282 -3.10 23.76 -18.31
CA GLY A 282 -4.03 24.83 -18.72
C GLY A 282 -4.55 25.70 -17.58
N GLY A 283 -3.92 25.65 -16.41
CA GLY A 283 -4.25 26.52 -15.29
C GLY A 283 -4.05 28.00 -15.61
N SER A 284 -5.07 28.81 -15.30
CA SER A 284 -5.12 30.23 -15.67
C SER A 284 -4.38 31.18 -14.72
N VAL A 285 -4.14 30.73 -13.47
CA VAL A 285 -3.47 31.56 -12.45
C VAL A 285 -1.98 31.64 -12.78
N LYS A 286 -1.50 32.92 -12.84
CA LYS A 286 -0.10 33.20 -13.17
C LYS A 286 0.75 33.50 -11.95
N ASP A 287 0.13 34.01 -10.90
CA ASP A 287 0.76 34.37 -9.64
C ASP A 287 0.37 33.35 -8.57
N LEU A 288 1.32 32.54 -8.18
CA LEU A 288 1.18 31.49 -7.20
C LEU A 288 0.64 31.98 -5.85
N ASP A 289 0.96 33.24 -5.47
CA ASP A 289 0.54 33.81 -4.20
C ASP A 289 -0.96 34.13 -4.15
N THR A 290 -1.64 34.11 -5.29
CA THR A 290 -3.10 34.28 -5.36
C THR A 290 -3.88 32.97 -5.20
N LEU A 291 -3.20 31.81 -5.23
CA LEU A 291 -3.83 30.51 -4.97
C LEU A 291 -4.17 30.37 -3.49
N GLN A 292 -5.37 29.85 -3.23
CA GLN A 292 -5.87 29.66 -1.87
C GLN A 292 -6.20 28.19 -1.62
N ARG A 293 -6.02 27.77 -0.38
CA ARG A 293 -6.49 26.46 0.06
C ARG A 293 -8.01 26.44 0.09
N ASN A 294 -8.58 25.25 -0.05
CA ASN A 294 -9.98 25.03 0.30
C ASN A 294 -10.16 24.99 1.84
N PRO A 295 -11.40 25.00 2.35
CA PRO A 295 -11.64 25.01 3.80
C PRO A 295 -10.95 23.88 4.56
N GLY A 296 -10.94 22.66 4.04
CA GLY A 296 -10.23 21.53 4.64
C GLY A 296 -8.72 21.74 4.66
N GLY A 297 -8.15 22.30 3.59
CA GLY A 297 -6.74 22.66 3.53
C GLY A 297 -6.37 23.76 4.51
N GLU A 298 -7.20 24.77 4.69
CA GLU A 298 -7.00 25.81 5.70
C GLU A 298 -7.03 25.23 7.12
N ALA A 299 -7.99 24.35 7.41
CA ALA A 299 -8.08 23.69 8.70
C ALA A 299 -6.86 22.79 8.99
N LEU A 300 -6.41 22.02 7.99
CA LEU A 300 -5.22 21.19 8.09
C LEU A 300 -3.97 22.05 8.33
N ASN A 301 -3.78 23.10 7.55
CA ASN A 301 -2.64 24.01 7.69
C ASN A 301 -2.61 24.68 9.08
N ALA A 302 -3.74 25.20 9.54
CA ALA A 302 -3.86 25.81 10.87
C ALA A 302 -3.52 24.80 11.98
N PHE A 303 -3.98 23.55 11.86
CA PHE A 303 -3.67 22.50 12.82
C PHE A 303 -2.16 22.18 12.85
N LEU A 304 -1.53 21.98 11.70
CA LEU A 304 -0.10 21.64 11.61
C LEU A 304 0.78 22.76 12.19
N HIS A 305 0.48 24.03 11.87
CA HIS A 305 1.19 25.16 12.45
C HIS A 305 0.95 25.34 13.95
N ALA A 306 -0.25 25.03 14.46
CA ALA A 306 -0.53 25.05 15.88
C ALA A 306 0.25 23.95 16.63
N GLN A 307 0.35 22.75 16.05
CA GLN A 307 1.16 21.67 16.59
C GLN A 307 2.66 22.03 16.58
N ALA A 308 3.16 22.58 15.47
CA ALA A 308 4.58 22.94 15.31
C ALA A 308 5.09 23.96 16.33
N ARG A 309 4.21 24.80 16.89
CA ARG A 309 4.57 25.79 17.91
C ARG A 309 4.57 25.25 19.33
N GLN A 310 4.20 23.98 19.52
CA GLN A 310 4.28 23.37 20.86
C GLN A 310 5.72 22.98 21.18
N THR A 311 6.08 23.03 22.45
CA THR A 311 7.39 22.53 22.90
C THR A 311 7.47 21.04 22.59
N ASP A 312 8.59 20.61 22.01
CA ASP A 312 8.82 19.22 21.65
C ASP A 312 7.68 18.61 20.81
N ALA A 313 7.36 19.25 19.68
CA ALA A 313 6.23 18.90 18.80
C ALA A 313 6.42 17.56 18.07
N VAL A 314 6.86 16.51 18.80
CA VAL A 314 7.14 15.16 18.24
C VAL A 314 5.90 14.46 17.68
N GLY A 315 4.72 14.85 18.13
CA GLY A 315 3.45 14.38 17.56
C GLY A 315 3.31 14.61 16.06
N LEU A 316 4.01 15.59 15.49
CA LEU A 316 4.04 15.86 14.04
C LEU A 316 4.59 14.69 13.21
N LEU A 317 5.32 13.75 13.80
CA LEU A 317 5.69 12.51 13.12
C LEU A 317 4.45 11.71 12.68
N GLY A 318 3.35 11.81 13.44
CA GLY A 318 2.06 11.24 13.03
C GLY A 318 1.44 11.93 11.82
N ALA A 319 1.63 13.26 11.69
CA ALA A 319 1.18 14.00 10.51
C ALA A 319 2.00 13.63 9.26
N ILE A 320 3.32 13.58 9.38
CA ILE A 320 4.22 13.15 8.30
C ILE A 320 3.84 11.74 7.83
N TYR A 321 3.56 10.80 8.73
CA TYR A 321 3.13 9.45 8.37
C TYR A 321 1.91 9.41 7.45
N ILE A 322 0.92 10.26 7.68
CA ILE A 322 -0.29 10.33 6.84
C ILE A 322 -0.01 11.03 5.52
N ILE A 323 0.73 12.14 5.54
CA ILE A 323 1.01 12.95 4.35
C ILE A 323 1.89 12.17 3.38
N GLU A 324 3.03 11.65 3.84
CA GLU A 324 3.95 10.84 3.05
C GLU A 324 3.29 9.54 2.58
N GLY A 325 2.59 8.87 3.49
CA GLY A 325 1.84 7.66 3.15
C GLY A 325 0.81 7.89 2.03
N SER A 326 0.28 9.09 1.88
CA SER A 326 -0.65 9.42 0.78
C SER A 326 0.07 9.45 -0.57
N GLY A 327 1.24 10.05 -0.65
CA GLY A 327 2.10 10.04 -1.84
C GLY A 327 2.49 8.61 -2.24
N GLN A 328 3.02 7.85 -1.30
CA GLN A 328 3.57 6.50 -1.55
C GLN A 328 2.53 5.42 -1.86
N ARG A 329 1.35 5.49 -1.26
CA ARG A 329 0.42 4.35 -1.24
C ARG A 329 -0.90 4.60 -1.95
N LEU A 330 -1.28 5.88 -2.19
CA LEU A 330 -2.47 6.20 -2.98
C LEU A 330 -2.12 6.60 -4.40
N ILE A 331 -1.08 7.41 -4.58
CA ILE A 331 -0.71 7.94 -5.88
C ILE A 331 -0.32 6.85 -6.88
N PRO A 332 0.51 5.84 -6.56
CA PRO A 332 0.85 4.78 -7.52
C PRO A 332 -0.37 4.04 -8.06
N ALA A 333 -1.41 3.86 -7.23
CA ALA A 333 -2.64 3.19 -7.66
C ALA A 333 -3.56 4.11 -8.50
N LEU A 334 -3.53 5.42 -8.27
CA LEU A 334 -4.42 6.39 -8.93
C LEU A 334 -3.79 6.98 -10.21
N LEU A 335 -2.48 7.20 -10.23
CA LEU A 335 -1.78 7.88 -11.31
C LEU A 335 -1.98 7.22 -12.69
N PRO A 336 -1.92 5.88 -12.85
CA PRO A 336 -2.23 5.23 -14.13
C PRO A 336 -3.66 5.51 -14.62
N LEU A 337 -4.62 5.58 -13.70
CA LEU A 337 -6.01 5.87 -14.00
C LEU A 337 -6.18 7.34 -14.44
N ILE A 338 -5.53 8.26 -13.74
CA ILE A 338 -5.52 9.70 -14.07
C ILE A 338 -4.88 9.94 -15.43
N ARG A 339 -3.68 9.39 -15.67
CA ARG A 339 -2.96 9.52 -16.95
C ARG A 339 -3.78 9.02 -18.13
N ARG A 340 -4.49 7.92 -17.98
CA ARG A 340 -5.34 7.37 -19.04
C ARG A 340 -6.50 8.32 -19.38
N GLN A 341 -7.12 8.94 -18.37
CA GLN A 341 -8.25 9.84 -18.56
C GLN A 341 -7.85 11.21 -19.10
N LEU A 342 -6.63 11.65 -18.78
CA LEU A 342 -6.09 12.96 -19.13
C LEU A 342 -4.91 12.85 -20.11
N SER A 343 -4.89 11.81 -20.96
CA SER A 343 -3.79 11.53 -21.89
C SER A 343 -3.47 12.67 -22.85
N GLU A 344 -4.47 13.49 -23.19
CA GLU A 344 -4.32 14.63 -24.09
C GLU A 344 -3.53 15.82 -23.49
N LEU A 345 -3.33 15.84 -22.15
CA LEU A 345 -2.65 16.95 -21.49
C LEU A 345 -1.11 16.90 -21.58
N GLY A 346 -0.55 15.77 -22.03
CA GLY A 346 0.90 15.59 -22.09
C GLY A 346 1.56 15.43 -20.73
N PRO A 347 2.83 15.88 -20.56
CA PRO A 347 3.64 15.62 -19.36
C PRO A 347 3.32 16.60 -18.22
N VAL A 348 2.14 16.45 -17.58
CA VAL A 348 1.63 17.31 -16.50
C VAL A 348 1.49 16.57 -15.15
N PHE A 349 2.15 15.43 -15.01
CA PHE A 349 2.04 14.57 -13.82
C PHE A 349 3.38 14.40 -13.11
N ARG A 350 4.31 15.35 -13.25
CA ARG A 350 5.67 15.23 -12.72
C ARG A 350 5.67 15.20 -11.20
N PHE A 351 4.86 16.06 -10.58
CA PHE A 351 4.71 16.08 -9.12
C PHE A 351 4.20 14.73 -8.58
N LEU A 352 3.13 14.20 -9.16
CA LEU A 352 2.57 12.92 -8.74
C LEU A 352 3.54 11.76 -8.98
N HIS A 353 4.26 11.79 -10.09
CA HIS A 353 5.25 10.76 -10.42
C HIS A 353 6.42 10.78 -9.43
N TYR A 354 6.95 11.97 -9.15
CA TYR A 354 8.05 12.20 -8.23
C TYR A 354 7.73 11.68 -6.83
N HIS A 355 6.56 12.04 -6.26
CA HIS A 355 6.14 11.56 -4.95
C HIS A 355 5.76 10.08 -4.92
N GLY A 356 5.38 9.49 -6.04
CA GLY A 356 5.16 8.06 -6.14
C GLY A 356 6.45 7.21 -6.10
N GLU A 357 7.60 7.77 -6.49
CA GLU A 357 8.86 7.02 -6.64
C GLU A 357 9.88 7.30 -5.53
N LYS A 358 10.00 8.53 -5.03
CA LYS A 358 11.08 8.93 -4.10
C LYS A 358 10.86 8.58 -2.63
N ASP A 359 9.69 8.24 -2.25
CA ASP A 359 9.25 8.24 -0.85
C ASP A 359 9.79 7.09 0.03
N MET A 360 10.54 6.13 -0.52
CA MET A 360 11.19 5.08 0.29
C MET A 360 12.26 5.66 1.23
N ALA A 361 13.02 6.65 0.76
CA ALA A 361 14.02 7.32 1.58
C ALA A 361 13.36 8.13 2.71
N HIS A 362 12.23 8.78 2.42
CA HIS A 362 11.45 9.54 3.39
C HIS A 362 10.88 8.64 4.49
N LEU A 363 10.33 7.46 4.11
CA LEU A 363 9.80 6.52 5.09
C LEU A 363 10.89 5.95 6.02
N THR A 364 12.08 5.65 5.48
CA THR A 364 13.22 5.21 6.28
C THR A 364 13.67 6.32 7.24
N ARG A 365 13.76 7.56 6.77
CA ARG A 365 14.08 8.72 7.60
C ARG A 365 13.03 8.94 8.69
N TRP A 366 11.75 8.82 8.35
CA TRP A 366 10.65 8.91 9.29
C TRP A 366 10.75 7.83 10.38
N LEU A 367 11.03 6.58 10.01
CA LEU A 367 11.17 5.49 10.97
C LEU A 367 12.33 5.75 11.95
N ASN A 368 13.48 6.19 11.42
CA ASN A 368 14.63 6.57 12.25
C ASN A 368 14.27 7.72 13.22
N ALA A 369 13.48 8.69 12.76
CA ALA A 369 13.01 9.79 13.60
C ALA A 369 12.08 9.30 14.72
N VAL A 370 11.17 8.37 14.44
CA VAL A 370 10.28 7.77 15.44
C VAL A 370 11.07 6.96 16.46
N GLU A 371 12.00 6.12 16.02
CA GLU A 371 12.88 5.36 16.92
C GLU A 371 13.63 6.30 17.87
N LEU A 372 14.26 7.33 17.33
CA LEU A 372 15.01 8.32 18.09
C LEU A 372 14.12 9.03 19.13
N VAL A 373 12.91 9.42 18.73
CA VAL A 373 11.97 10.09 19.62
C VAL A 373 11.55 9.19 20.78
N LEU A 374 11.28 7.92 20.52
CA LEU A 374 10.94 6.96 21.58
C LEU A 374 12.12 6.71 22.53
N GLU A 375 13.35 6.64 22.00
CA GLU A 375 14.57 6.48 22.82
C GLU A 375 14.86 7.72 23.71
N CYS A 376 14.61 8.91 23.18
CA CYS A 376 14.82 10.17 23.91
C CYS A 376 13.66 10.54 24.85
N SER A 377 12.49 9.90 24.70
CA SER A 377 11.29 10.26 25.45
C SER A 377 11.40 9.88 26.93
N PRO A 378 11.01 10.78 27.89
CA PRO A 378 10.90 10.44 29.29
C PRO A 378 9.65 9.58 29.59
N ASP A 379 8.65 9.60 28.66
CA ASP A 379 7.41 8.85 28.75
C ASP A 379 7.02 8.40 27.31
N ALA A 380 7.45 7.19 26.96
CA ALA A 380 7.18 6.63 25.65
C ALA A 380 5.68 6.47 25.37
N ALA A 381 4.88 6.13 26.40
CA ALA A 381 3.44 5.96 26.25
C ALA A 381 2.74 7.30 25.90
N ALA A 382 3.10 8.39 26.59
CA ALA A 382 2.58 9.72 26.27
C ALA A 382 3.00 10.18 24.86
N THR A 383 4.24 9.89 24.47
CA THR A 383 4.77 10.21 23.14
C THR A 383 4.04 9.44 22.06
N MET A 384 3.85 8.13 22.21
CA MET A 384 3.08 7.31 21.28
C MET A 384 1.64 7.83 21.15
N ALA A 385 0.98 8.14 22.28
CA ALA A 385 -0.37 8.69 22.27
C ALA A 385 -0.45 10.05 21.54
N ASP A 386 0.59 10.89 21.62
CA ASP A 386 0.64 12.16 20.90
C ASP A 386 0.81 11.96 19.38
N ILE A 387 1.73 11.10 18.96
CA ILE A 387 1.94 10.74 17.55
C ILE A 387 0.66 10.13 16.96
N THR A 388 0.04 9.18 17.65
CA THR A 388 -1.22 8.53 17.23
C THR A 388 -2.36 9.53 17.09
N ARG A 389 -2.56 10.39 18.08
CA ARG A 389 -3.60 11.43 18.07
C ARG A 389 -3.39 12.44 16.93
N THR A 390 -2.14 12.84 16.68
CA THR A 390 -1.81 13.76 15.61
C THR A 390 -2.03 13.12 14.24
N ALA A 391 -1.67 11.83 14.08
CA ALA A 391 -1.98 11.07 12.87
C ALA A 391 -3.49 11.00 12.60
N GLN A 392 -4.31 10.67 13.60
CA GLN A 392 -5.78 10.61 13.47
C GLN A 392 -6.38 11.94 13.05
N ARG A 393 -5.94 13.06 13.67
CA ARG A 393 -6.44 14.39 13.33
C ARG A 393 -6.01 14.83 11.94
N THR A 394 -4.73 14.58 11.59
CA THR A 394 -4.23 14.86 10.25
C THR A 394 -4.99 14.07 9.19
N ALA A 395 -5.23 12.77 9.42
CA ALA A 395 -6.03 11.93 8.53
C ALA A 395 -7.44 12.50 8.29
N ALA A 396 -8.11 12.96 9.35
CA ALA A 396 -9.45 13.54 9.25
C ALA A 396 -9.46 14.87 8.46
N LEU A 397 -8.51 15.76 8.72
CA LEU A 397 -8.41 17.05 8.05
C LEU A 397 -7.94 16.92 6.60
N TYR A 398 -7.04 15.99 6.32
CA TYR A 398 -6.59 15.68 4.96
C TYR A 398 -7.73 15.12 4.11
N LEU A 399 -8.59 14.26 4.68
CA LEU A 399 -9.81 13.80 4.00
C LEU A 399 -10.76 14.95 3.70
N MET A 400 -10.96 15.88 4.64
CA MET A 400 -11.77 17.06 4.42
C MET A 400 -11.20 17.92 3.27
N GLN A 401 -9.89 18.17 3.25
CA GLN A 401 -9.21 18.86 2.15
C GLN A 401 -9.43 18.15 0.81
N LEU A 402 -9.36 16.80 0.81
CA LEU A 402 -9.57 16.01 -0.40
C LEU A 402 -11.02 16.10 -0.89
N GLU A 403 -12.00 16.05 0.00
CA GLU A 403 -13.42 16.14 -0.34
C GLU A 403 -13.80 17.54 -0.83
N ASP A 404 -13.24 18.58 -0.24
CA ASP A 404 -13.46 19.98 -0.64
C ASP A 404 -12.81 20.36 -1.99
N ALA A 405 -11.99 19.48 -2.56
CA ALA A 405 -11.41 19.64 -3.90
C ALA A 405 -12.29 19.07 -5.03
N ALA A 406 -13.48 18.56 -4.69
CA ALA A 406 -14.38 17.84 -5.61
C ALA A 406 -15.30 18.76 -6.44
#